data_b11aa068ed89b63c076ee3c41fc4de87
#
_entry.id   b11aa068ed89b63c076ee3c41fc4de87
#
_cell.length_a   1.000
_cell.length_b   1.000
_cell.length_c   1.000
_cell.angle_alpha   90.00
_cell.angle_beta   90.00
_cell.angle_gamma   90.00
#
_symmetry.space_group_name_H-M   'P 1'
#
loop_
_entity.id
_entity.type
_entity.pdbx_description
1 polymer ?
#
loop_
_entity_poly.entity_id
_entity_poly.type
_entity_poly.pdbx_seq_one_letter_code
_entity_poly.pdbx_strand_id
1 'polypeptide(L)'
;LEKGALRSLVWWRFGDFSAAQLYEALRFRQAIFVVEQSSPYGDLDGHDEAAEHLLLRIDGTLAGYLRLIPPCSRLAEGASVRVGRVAVAAAFRRQGLAHRLMAEALARVERDYPDQPITLDAQTYLLPFYEQFGFRVTGEAYDDFGVPHVAMTLPPHAGRMRVK
;
A
#
# COMPACT_ATOMS: atom_id res chain seq x y z
N LEU A 1 27.42 8.95 20.23
CA LEU A 1 26.34 7.96 20.06
C LEU A 1 25.13 8.67 19.47
N GLU A 2 25.00 8.69 18.13
CA GLU A 2 23.77 9.14 17.48
C GLU A 2 22.63 8.22 17.95
N LYS A 3 21.64 8.79 18.63
CA LYS A 3 20.39 8.09 18.91
C LYS A 3 19.74 7.80 17.56
N GLY A 4 19.77 6.55 17.13
CA GLY A 4 19.06 6.12 15.93
C GLY A 4 17.60 6.58 16.00
N ALA A 5 17.08 7.18 14.94
CA ALA A 5 15.71 7.67 14.86
C ALA A 5 14.71 6.55 15.24
N LEU A 6 13.80 6.85 16.15
CA LEU A 6 12.78 5.91 16.58
C LEU A 6 11.79 5.68 15.42
N ARG A 7 11.75 4.45 14.91
CA ARG A 7 10.86 4.06 13.82
C ARG A 7 9.76 3.17 14.35
N SER A 8 8.51 3.52 14.10
CA SER A 8 7.35 2.68 14.40
C SER A 8 6.59 2.36 13.11
N LEU A 9 6.03 1.15 13.06
CA LEU A 9 5.25 0.63 11.95
C LEU A 9 4.04 -0.06 12.56
N VAL A 10 2.86 0.52 12.40
CA VAL A 10 1.65 0.11 13.14
C VAL A 10 0.47 -0.02 12.18
N TRP A 11 -0.24 -1.15 12.30
CA TRP A 11 -1.50 -1.39 11.61
C TRP A 11 -2.68 -0.83 12.39
N TRP A 12 -3.61 -0.22 11.67
CA TRP A 12 -4.84 0.36 12.18
C TRP A 12 -6.03 -0.15 11.37
N ARG A 13 -7.13 -0.47 12.03
CA ARG A 13 -8.44 -0.56 11.40
C ARG A 13 -9.10 0.81 11.45
N PHE A 14 -10.03 1.07 10.55
CA PHE A 14 -10.70 2.38 10.48
C PHE A 14 -11.31 2.80 11.82
N GLY A 15 -11.98 1.89 12.52
CA GLY A 15 -12.60 2.16 13.82
C GLY A 15 -11.63 2.37 14.99
N ASP A 16 -10.34 2.03 14.81
CA ASP A 16 -9.31 2.21 15.86
C ASP A 16 -8.70 3.61 15.85
N PHE A 17 -8.91 4.37 14.78
CA PHE A 17 -8.42 5.74 14.70
C PHE A 17 -9.22 6.69 15.59
N SER A 18 -8.54 7.55 16.33
CA SER A 18 -9.17 8.79 16.79
C SER A 18 -9.43 9.71 15.59
N ALA A 19 -10.35 10.64 15.73
CA ALA A 19 -10.63 11.63 14.68
C ALA A 19 -9.35 12.39 14.23
N ALA A 20 -8.48 12.72 15.18
CA ALA A 20 -7.22 13.42 14.89
C ALA A 20 -6.23 12.55 14.09
N GLN A 21 -6.10 11.28 14.44
CA GLN A 21 -5.23 10.33 13.74
C GLN A 21 -5.75 10.03 12.33
N LEU A 22 -7.05 9.86 12.17
CA LEU A 22 -7.67 9.67 10.87
C LEU A 22 -7.46 10.90 9.99
N TYR A 23 -7.72 12.09 10.52
CA TYR A 23 -7.50 13.34 9.82
C TYR A 23 -6.04 13.50 9.37
N GLU A 24 -5.07 13.16 10.24
CA GLU A 24 -3.64 13.19 9.89
C GLU A 24 -3.33 12.24 8.73
N ALA A 25 -3.82 11.00 8.77
CA ALA A 25 -3.60 10.01 7.72
C ALA A 25 -4.21 10.45 6.38
N LEU A 26 -5.44 10.98 6.39
CA LEU A 26 -6.11 11.46 5.19
C LEU A 26 -5.42 12.71 4.63
N ARG A 27 -5.00 13.64 5.48
CA ARG A 27 -4.23 14.83 5.07
C ARG A 27 -2.89 14.43 4.46
N PHE A 28 -2.21 13.44 5.01
CA PHE A 28 -0.98 12.88 4.46
C PHE A 28 -1.18 12.34 3.04
N ARG A 29 -2.23 11.55 2.82
CA ARG A 29 -2.58 10.99 1.52
C ARG A 29 -2.93 12.09 0.51
N GLN A 30 -3.76 13.04 0.91
CA GLN A 30 -4.13 14.17 0.04
C GLN A 30 -2.91 14.97 -0.40
N ALA A 31 -1.98 15.25 0.51
CA ALA A 31 -0.77 16.01 0.19
C ALA A 31 0.08 15.33 -0.90
N ILE A 32 0.13 13.99 -0.92
CA ILE A 32 0.94 13.23 -1.87
C ILE A 32 0.17 12.92 -3.15
N PHE A 33 -1.01 12.30 -3.04
CA PHE A 33 -1.73 11.77 -4.21
C PHE A 33 -2.50 12.85 -4.98
N VAL A 34 -2.91 13.92 -4.33
CA VAL A 34 -3.67 14.99 -4.97
C VAL A 34 -2.79 16.20 -5.24
N VAL A 35 -2.15 16.77 -4.22
CA VAL A 35 -1.42 18.04 -4.33
C VAL A 35 -0.08 17.85 -5.03
N GLU A 36 0.78 16.96 -4.55
CA GLU A 36 2.12 16.75 -5.11
C GLU A 36 2.05 16.21 -6.55
N GLN A 37 1.15 15.25 -6.82
CA GLN A 37 0.97 14.67 -8.15
C GLN A 37 0.15 15.56 -9.10
N SER A 38 -0.36 16.68 -8.60
CA SER A 38 -1.21 17.61 -9.37
C SER A 38 -2.38 16.90 -10.07
N SER A 39 -2.94 15.89 -9.41
CA SER A 39 -4.01 15.05 -9.95
C SER A 39 -5.35 15.40 -9.29
N PRO A 40 -6.39 15.75 -10.05
CA PRO A 40 -7.75 15.97 -9.53
C PRO A 40 -8.42 14.63 -9.16
N TYR A 41 -7.76 13.85 -8.37
CA TYR A 41 -8.10 12.46 -8.05
C TYR A 41 -8.89 12.38 -6.75
N GLY A 42 -9.97 11.58 -6.77
CA GLY A 42 -10.76 11.30 -5.58
C GLY A 42 -10.05 10.31 -4.67
N ASP A 43 -9.09 10.75 -3.86
CA ASP A 43 -8.34 9.87 -2.97
C ASP A 43 -9.24 9.10 -1.99
N LEU A 44 -10.31 9.72 -1.51
CA LEU A 44 -11.33 9.08 -0.67
C LEU A 44 -12.32 8.33 -1.56
N ASP A 45 -12.12 7.04 -1.73
CA ASP A 45 -12.81 6.17 -2.68
C ASP A 45 -13.88 5.26 -2.05
N GLY A 46 -14.18 5.46 -0.75
CA GLY A 46 -15.17 4.68 -0.01
C GLY A 46 -14.69 3.31 0.47
N HIS A 47 -13.42 2.96 0.27
CA HIS A 47 -12.87 1.67 0.73
C HIS A 47 -12.14 1.75 2.08
N ASP A 48 -11.98 2.93 2.64
CA ASP A 48 -11.17 3.13 3.85
C ASP A 48 -11.77 2.45 5.09
N GLU A 49 -13.10 2.41 5.20
CA GLU A 49 -13.78 1.78 6.34
C GLU A 49 -13.55 0.27 6.44
N ALA A 50 -13.43 -0.40 5.29
CA ALA A 50 -13.19 -1.84 5.21
C ALA A 50 -11.70 -2.20 5.16
N ALA A 51 -10.82 -1.22 5.07
CA ALA A 51 -9.40 -1.42 4.89
C ALA A 51 -8.63 -1.53 6.22
N GLU A 52 -7.43 -2.07 6.10
CA GLU A 52 -6.37 -1.97 7.10
C GLU A 52 -5.35 -0.93 6.65
N HIS A 53 -4.90 -0.11 7.56
CA HIS A 53 -4.04 1.04 7.31
C HIS A 53 -2.70 0.83 8.01
N LEU A 54 -1.61 0.84 7.26
CA LEU A 54 -0.26 0.76 7.80
C LEU A 54 0.37 2.14 7.85
N LEU A 55 0.71 2.60 9.04
CA LEU A 55 1.36 3.88 9.28
C LEU A 55 2.81 3.66 9.72
N LEU A 56 3.73 4.30 9.02
CA LEU A 56 5.15 4.34 9.38
C LEU A 56 5.48 5.72 9.93
N ARG A 57 6.00 5.77 11.15
CA ARG A 57 6.44 7.03 11.79
C ARG A 57 7.93 7.01 12.07
N ILE A 58 8.53 8.18 11.97
CA ILE A 58 9.92 8.44 12.36
C ILE A 58 9.89 9.59 13.37
N ASP A 59 10.37 9.32 14.58
CA ASP A 59 10.33 10.26 15.70
C ASP A 59 8.94 10.92 15.89
N GLY A 60 7.89 10.09 15.80
CA GLY A 60 6.51 10.51 15.94
C GLY A 60 5.87 11.12 14.69
N THR A 61 6.66 11.55 13.70
CA THR A 61 6.16 12.14 12.45
C THR A 61 5.71 11.07 11.47
N LEU A 62 4.52 11.21 10.88
CA LEU A 62 4.03 10.30 9.84
C LEU A 62 4.88 10.45 8.58
N ALA A 63 5.66 9.40 8.28
CA ALA A 63 6.64 9.37 7.21
C ALA A 63 6.20 8.50 6.02
N GLY A 64 5.34 7.50 6.28
CA GLY A 64 4.87 6.59 5.23
C GLY A 64 3.51 5.99 5.55
N TYR A 65 2.81 5.58 4.50
CA TYR A 65 1.47 5.03 4.57
C TYR A 65 1.28 3.95 3.49
N LEU A 66 0.47 2.95 3.82
CA LEU A 66 0.00 1.92 2.89
C LEU A 66 -1.41 1.49 3.31
N ARG A 67 -2.27 1.24 2.32
CA ARG A 67 -3.60 0.69 2.52
C ARG A 67 -3.68 -0.75 2.01
N LEU A 68 -4.25 -1.64 2.81
CA LEU A 68 -4.57 -3.01 2.46
C LEU A 68 -6.09 -3.20 2.55
N ILE A 69 -6.72 -3.60 1.45
CA ILE A 69 -8.15 -3.91 1.40
C ILE A 69 -8.28 -5.43 1.39
N PRO A 70 -8.85 -6.03 2.45
CA PRO A 70 -9.12 -7.47 2.49
C PRO A 70 -10.12 -7.89 1.41
N PRO A 71 -10.13 -9.16 0.99
CA PRO A 71 -11.18 -9.67 0.11
C PRO A 71 -12.53 -9.61 0.82
N CYS A 72 -13.59 -9.20 0.11
CA CYS A 72 -14.96 -9.15 0.64
C CYS A 72 -15.44 -10.52 1.14
N SER A 73 -14.97 -11.62 0.48
CA SER A 73 -15.15 -13.00 0.90
C SER A 73 -13.94 -13.82 0.45
N ARG A 74 -13.40 -14.66 1.33
CA ARG A 74 -12.30 -15.58 0.98
C ARG A 74 -12.71 -16.66 -0.01
N LEU A 75 -14.01 -16.91 -0.13
CA LEU A 75 -14.61 -17.93 -1.01
C LEU A 75 -15.13 -17.37 -2.33
N ALA A 76 -15.12 -16.03 -2.50
CA ALA A 76 -15.55 -15.42 -3.75
C ALA A 76 -14.56 -15.75 -4.87
N GLU A 77 -15.09 -16.16 -6.03
CA GLU A 77 -14.28 -16.33 -7.22
C GLU A 77 -13.58 -15.01 -7.58
N GLY A 78 -12.28 -15.07 -7.87
CA GLY A 78 -11.48 -13.88 -8.13
C GLY A 78 -11.19 -13.00 -6.92
N ALA A 79 -11.45 -13.50 -5.69
CA ALA A 79 -11.09 -12.81 -4.47
C ALA A 79 -9.58 -12.51 -4.42
N SER A 80 -9.22 -11.31 -4.02
CA SER A 80 -7.83 -10.87 -3.87
C SER A 80 -7.70 -9.88 -2.73
N VAL A 81 -6.52 -9.81 -2.15
CA VAL A 81 -6.13 -8.70 -1.27
C VAL A 81 -5.63 -7.56 -2.17
N ARG A 82 -6.15 -6.36 -1.98
CA ARG A 82 -5.68 -5.19 -2.73
C ARG A 82 -4.75 -4.35 -1.86
N VAL A 83 -3.56 -4.09 -2.38
CA VAL A 83 -2.61 -3.13 -1.78
C VAL A 83 -2.64 -1.85 -2.60
N GLY A 84 -2.67 -0.71 -1.93
CA GLY A 84 -2.67 0.58 -2.60
C GLY A 84 -2.30 1.73 -1.67
N ARG A 85 -2.33 2.93 -2.20
CA ARG A 85 -1.98 4.15 -1.45
C ARG A 85 -0.61 4.06 -0.79
N VAL A 86 0.34 3.37 -1.42
CA VAL A 86 1.73 3.28 -0.94
C VAL A 86 2.39 4.64 -1.13
N ALA A 87 2.74 5.29 -0.04
CA ALA A 87 3.31 6.62 -0.08
C ALA A 87 4.38 6.85 1.01
N VAL A 88 5.39 7.63 0.65
CA VAL A 88 6.43 8.12 1.58
C VAL A 88 6.54 9.63 1.39
N ALA A 89 6.48 10.37 2.49
CA ALA A 89 6.64 11.83 2.47
C ALA A 89 8.00 12.23 1.89
N ALA A 90 8.04 13.32 1.12
CA ALA A 90 9.21 13.75 0.37
C ALA A 90 10.49 13.82 1.22
N ALA A 91 10.39 14.34 2.45
CA ALA A 91 11.50 14.47 3.39
C ALA A 91 12.13 13.13 3.83
N PHE A 92 11.40 12.01 3.68
CA PHE A 92 11.81 10.69 4.12
C PHE A 92 12.07 9.70 2.99
N ARG A 93 12.04 10.14 1.73
CA ARG A 93 12.30 9.29 0.55
C ARG A 93 13.76 8.85 0.47
N ARG A 94 14.03 7.86 -0.37
CA ARG A 94 15.37 7.27 -0.61
C ARG A 94 16.05 6.67 0.62
N GLN A 95 15.23 6.27 1.62
CA GLN A 95 15.66 5.61 2.85
C GLN A 95 15.12 4.17 2.97
N GLY A 96 14.62 3.60 1.87
CA GLY A 96 14.07 2.24 1.85
C GLY A 96 12.68 2.09 2.53
N LEU A 97 12.00 3.19 2.87
CA LEU A 97 10.76 3.12 3.65
C LEU A 97 9.60 2.52 2.85
N ALA A 98 9.50 2.78 1.55
CA ALA A 98 8.50 2.14 0.69
C ALA A 98 8.70 0.63 0.63
N HIS A 99 9.95 0.17 0.55
CA HIS A 99 10.28 -1.25 0.60
C HIS A 99 9.86 -1.87 1.93
N ARG A 100 10.08 -1.18 3.04
CA ARG A 100 9.67 -1.65 4.38
C ARG A 100 8.15 -1.73 4.53
N LEU A 101 7.40 -0.75 4.01
CA LEU A 101 5.93 -0.78 3.97
C LEU A 101 5.44 -2.01 3.19
N MET A 102 5.99 -2.26 2.01
CA MET A 102 5.60 -3.41 1.19
C MET A 102 5.96 -4.73 1.85
N ALA A 103 7.16 -4.86 2.41
CA ALA A 103 7.58 -6.08 3.11
C ALA A 103 6.64 -6.43 4.27
N GLU A 104 6.24 -5.43 5.07
CA GLU A 104 5.27 -5.60 6.15
C GLU A 104 3.88 -5.99 5.63
N ALA A 105 3.41 -5.35 4.56
CA ALA A 105 2.13 -5.69 3.94
C ALA A 105 2.12 -7.14 3.41
N LEU A 106 3.20 -7.57 2.76
CA LEU A 106 3.31 -8.95 2.27
C LEU A 106 3.34 -9.96 3.41
N ALA A 107 4.08 -9.70 4.49
CA ALA A 107 4.10 -10.55 5.67
C ALA A 107 2.70 -10.63 6.34
N ARG A 108 1.96 -9.53 6.36
CA ARG A 108 0.58 -9.47 6.84
C ARG A 108 -0.34 -10.37 6.00
N VAL A 109 -0.27 -10.25 4.68
CA VAL A 109 -1.10 -11.05 3.77
C VAL A 109 -0.74 -12.52 3.85
N GLU A 110 0.54 -12.86 3.91
CA GLU A 110 1.01 -14.24 4.03
C GLU A 110 0.49 -14.94 5.30
N ARG A 111 0.41 -14.20 6.40
CA ARG A 111 -0.12 -14.71 7.67
C ARG A 111 -1.64 -14.82 7.67
N ASP A 112 -2.35 -13.78 7.20
CA ASP A 112 -3.80 -13.63 7.40
C ASP A 112 -4.61 -14.08 6.18
N TYR A 113 -4.01 -14.09 4.98
CA TYR A 113 -4.65 -14.41 3.69
C TYR A 113 -3.74 -15.27 2.78
N PRO A 114 -3.18 -16.40 3.27
CA PRO A 114 -2.12 -17.15 2.57
C PRO A 114 -2.54 -17.70 1.20
N ASP A 115 -3.84 -17.95 1.00
CA ASP A 115 -4.40 -18.52 -0.21
C ASP A 115 -4.89 -17.46 -1.21
N GLN A 116 -4.76 -16.18 -0.88
CA GLN A 116 -5.23 -15.09 -1.72
C GLN A 116 -4.10 -14.46 -2.55
N PRO A 117 -4.32 -14.17 -3.83
CA PRO A 117 -3.43 -13.32 -4.59
C PRO A 117 -3.49 -11.89 -4.08
N ILE A 118 -2.41 -11.15 -4.30
CA ILE A 118 -2.36 -9.72 -4.00
C ILE A 118 -2.40 -8.96 -5.32
N THR A 119 -3.29 -7.98 -5.40
CA THR A 119 -3.40 -7.09 -6.56
C THR A 119 -3.08 -5.65 -6.19
N LEU A 120 -2.57 -4.91 -7.13
CA LEU A 120 -2.37 -3.46 -7.05
C LEU A 120 -2.41 -2.83 -8.44
N ASP A 121 -2.68 -1.54 -8.48
CA ASP A 121 -2.57 -0.70 -9.68
C ASP A 121 -1.33 0.17 -9.54
N ALA A 122 -0.30 -0.13 -10.32
CA ALA A 122 0.98 0.55 -10.27
C ALA A 122 1.05 1.68 -11.28
N GLN A 123 1.53 2.84 -10.87
CA GLN A 123 2.02 3.84 -11.80
C GLN A 123 3.17 3.21 -12.63
N THR A 124 3.14 3.35 -13.96
CA THR A 124 4.02 2.57 -14.83
C THR A 124 5.51 2.75 -14.56
N TYR A 125 5.93 3.94 -14.10
CA TYR A 125 7.33 4.18 -13.73
C TYR A 125 7.78 3.45 -12.44
N LEU A 126 6.82 2.91 -11.65
CA LEU A 126 7.10 2.12 -10.44
C LEU A 126 7.11 0.60 -10.67
N LEU A 127 6.91 0.12 -11.90
CA LEU A 127 6.95 -1.30 -12.21
C LEU A 127 8.20 -2.00 -11.65
N PRO A 128 9.43 -1.50 -11.86
CA PRO A 128 10.63 -2.16 -11.34
C PRO A 128 10.63 -2.27 -9.80
N PHE A 129 9.98 -1.35 -9.11
CA PHE A 129 9.84 -1.39 -7.66
C PHE A 129 8.96 -2.57 -7.21
N TYR A 130 7.80 -2.76 -7.83
CA TYR A 130 6.89 -3.85 -7.47
C TYR A 130 7.37 -5.22 -7.97
N GLU A 131 8.06 -5.27 -9.11
CA GLU A 131 8.65 -6.50 -9.64
C GLU A 131 9.68 -7.12 -8.68
N GLN A 132 10.38 -6.33 -7.87
CA GLN A 132 11.32 -6.81 -6.84
C GLN A 132 10.63 -7.70 -5.78
N PHE A 133 9.33 -7.50 -5.57
CA PHE A 133 8.52 -8.31 -4.66
C PHE A 133 7.85 -9.51 -5.36
N GLY A 134 8.07 -9.68 -6.65
CA GLY A 134 7.50 -10.76 -7.46
C GLY A 134 6.15 -10.44 -8.10
N PHE A 135 5.68 -9.20 -8.03
CA PHE A 135 4.50 -8.77 -8.78
C PHE A 135 4.76 -8.83 -10.28
N ARG A 136 3.73 -9.18 -11.04
CA ARG A 136 3.76 -9.24 -12.50
C ARG A 136 2.60 -8.45 -13.07
N VAL A 137 2.81 -7.82 -14.21
CA VAL A 137 1.76 -7.13 -14.97
C VAL A 137 0.71 -8.15 -15.42
N THR A 138 -0.57 -7.83 -15.18
CA THR A 138 -1.72 -8.68 -15.50
C THR A 138 -2.80 -7.98 -16.31
N GLY A 139 -2.60 -6.73 -16.71
CA GLY A 139 -3.53 -5.96 -17.52
C GLY A 139 -2.80 -5.04 -18.51
N GLU A 140 -3.58 -4.34 -19.31
CA GLU A 140 -3.06 -3.28 -20.18
C GLU A 140 -2.89 -1.98 -19.38
N ALA A 141 -1.96 -1.13 -19.83
CA ALA A 141 -1.79 0.19 -19.25
C ALA A 141 -3.02 1.07 -19.57
N TYR A 142 -3.45 1.84 -18.59
CA TYR A 142 -4.56 2.79 -18.71
C TYR A 142 -4.17 4.14 -18.10
N ASP A 143 -4.86 5.19 -18.53
CA ASP A 143 -4.66 6.52 -17.96
C ASP A 143 -5.57 6.71 -16.75
N ASP A 144 -4.99 7.10 -15.63
CA ASP A 144 -5.71 7.45 -14.41
C ASP A 144 -5.41 8.91 -14.06
N PHE A 145 -6.32 9.82 -14.49
CA PHE A 145 -6.17 11.27 -14.33
C PHE A 145 -4.81 11.82 -14.79
N GLY A 146 -4.34 11.40 -15.97
CA GLY A 146 -3.08 11.86 -16.56
C GLY A 146 -1.85 11.10 -16.07
N VAL A 147 -2.00 10.08 -15.25
CA VAL A 147 -0.90 9.22 -14.77
C VAL A 147 -1.11 7.80 -15.30
N PRO A 148 -0.19 7.28 -16.15
CA PRO A 148 -0.31 5.91 -16.65
C PRO A 148 -0.19 4.88 -15.53
N HIS A 149 -1.18 3.98 -15.43
CA HIS A 149 -1.24 2.88 -14.48
C HIS A 149 -1.34 1.53 -15.20
N VAL A 150 -0.96 0.48 -14.50
CA VAL A 150 -1.14 -0.91 -14.95
C VAL A 150 -1.43 -1.82 -13.76
N ALA A 151 -2.34 -2.76 -13.95
CA ALA A 151 -2.65 -3.77 -12.95
C ALA A 151 -1.50 -4.77 -12.79
N MET A 152 -1.15 -5.07 -11.55
CA MET A 152 -0.15 -6.08 -11.22
C MET A 152 -0.69 -7.07 -10.19
N THR A 153 -0.24 -8.30 -10.28
CA THR A 153 -0.65 -9.38 -9.36
C THR A 153 0.57 -10.14 -8.82
N LEU A 154 0.51 -10.46 -7.55
CA LEU A 154 1.40 -11.40 -6.90
C LEU A 154 0.58 -12.66 -6.52
N PRO A 155 0.96 -13.87 -7.02
CA PRO A 155 0.25 -15.10 -6.72
C PRO A 155 0.20 -15.40 -5.22
N PRO A 156 -0.75 -16.23 -4.74
CA PRO A 156 -0.79 -16.71 -3.36
C PRO A 156 0.55 -17.32 -2.92
N HIS A 157 0.85 -17.26 -1.62
CA HIS A 157 2.09 -17.81 -1.07
C HIS A 157 2.28 -19.29 -1.42
N ALA A 158 1.23 -20.11 -1.27
CA ALA A 158 1.24 -21.54 -1.63
C ALA A 158 1.57 -21.79 -3.12
N GLY A 159 1.20 -20.88 -4.01
CA GLY A 159 1.54 -20.94 -5.45
C GLY A 159 2.99 -20.56 -5.75
N ARG A 160 3.57 -19.68 -4.95
CA ARG A 160 4.98 -19.24 -5.12
C ARG A 160 5.99 -20.33 -4.76
N MET A 161 5.67 -21.20 -3.81
CA MET A 161 6.54 -22.30 -3.38
C MET A 161 6.59 -23.48 -4.37
N ARG A 162 5.69 -23.54 -5.37
CA ARG A 162 5.61 -24.63 -6.36
C ARG A 162 6.41 -24.38 -7.65
N VAL A 163 6.96 -23.19 -7.82
CA VAL A 163 7.80 -22.86 -8.99
C VAL A 163 9.25 -22.94 -8.57
N LYS A 164 9.82 -24.14 -8.61
CA LYS A 164 11.27 -24.42 -8.63
C LYS A 164 11.65 -25.08 -9.93
#